data_f463a5985644397114f6622ba57fea07
#
_entry.id   f463a5985644397114f6622ba57fea07
#
_cell.length_a   1.000
_cell.length_b   1.000
_cell.length_c   1.000
_cell.angle_alpha   90.00
_cell.angle_beta   90.00
_cell.angle_gamma   90.00
#
_symmetry.space_group_name_H-M   'P 1'
#
loop_
_entity.id
_entity.type
_entity.pdbx_description
1 polymer ?
#
loop_
_entity_poly.entity_id
_entity_poly.type
_entity_poly.pdbx_seq_one_letter_code
_entity_poly.pdbx_strand_id
1 'polypeptide(L)'
;MARHLRFTKLDVFTSTPFVGNPLAIVHVPHSAQLSQTDKQLIAREFNLSETVFLHEHENAADATTPVVIDIFTTTEELPFAGHPTVGSGFYLLSRAPPQQATVTLRTKAGDIPVERGTGTGVRLRVPIDYKVHPSLTIPSVKTQQPQLADADYVNGAGAEPCASIVKGMTFLLVALTSEDALARLQPYPTRLAIPDQAAVLGAWGVGFAGIYAFVERADGVLRVRMFDGTMEDPATGSAASTLGGWLALRRGPGRHTFDLVQGVEMGRRSQIRVVVDVGADGAIRDIALEGVAVQVMEGVVDI
;
A
#
# COMPACT_ATOMS: atom_id res chain seq x y z
N MET A 1 11.73 -28.32 -21.37
CA MET A 1 12.74 -28.18 -20.32
C MET A 1 12.07 -27.44 -19.18
N ALA A 2 12.16 -27.92 -17.93
CA ALA A 2 11.67 -27.19 -16.77
C ALA A 2 12.37 -25.83 -16.71
N ARG A 3 11.61 -24.77 -16.53
CA ARG A 3 12.16 -23.43 -16.36
C ARG A 3 12.26 -23.15 -14.86
N HIS A 4 13.41 -22.68 -14.42
CA HIS A 4 13.65 -22.32 -13.03
C HIS A 4 13.76 -20.80 -12.94
N LEU A 5 12.92 -20.18 -12.11
CA LEU A 5 12.97 -18.75 -11.83
C LEU A 5 13.39 -18.55 -10.38
N ARG A 6 14.41 -17.73 -10.16
CA ARG A 6 14.78 -17.33 -8.80
C ARG A 6 13.69 -16.43 -8.21
N PHE A 7 13.48 -16.51 -6.92
CA PHE A 7 12.69 -15.53 -6.19
C PHE A 7 13.41 -15.07 -4.93
N THR A 8 13.09 -13.86 -4.52
CA THR A 8 13.50 -13.28 -3.24
C THR A 8 12.24 -12.88 -2.50
N LYS A 9 12.11 -13.25 -1.22
CA LYS A 9 11.01 -12.81 -0.36
C LYS A 9 11.50 -11.77 0.61
N LEU A 10 10.80 -10.65 0.67
CA LEU A 10 11.04 -9.54 1.58
C LEU A 10 9.86 -9.43 2.56
N ASP A 11 10.13 -8.88 3.73
CA ASP A 11 9.13 -8.24 4.57
C ASP A 11 9.29 -6.73 4.42
N VAL A 12 8.24 -6.06 3.94
CA VAL A 12 8.25 -4.63 3.59
C VAL A 12 7.64 -3.80 4.73
N PHE A 13 8.06 -2.56 4.86
CA PHE A 13 7.73 -1.63 5.95
C PHE A 13 8.20 -2.10 7.33
N THR A 14 9.33 -2.82 7.35
CA THR A 14 9.99 -3.26 8.58
C THR A 14 11.48 -3.51 8.35
N SER A 15 12.27 -3.36 9.38
CA SER A 15 13.67 -3.83 9.43
C SER A 15 13.82 -5.17 10.20
N THR A 16 12.72 -5.68 10.75
CA THR A 16 12.70 -6.91 11.54
C THR A 16 12.11 -8.05 10.71
N PRO A 17 12.82 -9.19 10.54
CA PRO A 17 12.26 -10.34 9.83
C PRO A 17 10.99 -10.87 10.47
N PHE A 18 10.10 -11.42 9.62
CA PHE A 18 8.84 -12.11 9.96
C PHE A 18 7.73 -11.19 10.50
N VAL A 19 7.90 -9.87 10.38
CA VAL A 19 6.85 -8.86 10.55
C VAL A 19 6.75 -8.02 9.27
N GLY A 20 5.95 -6.94 9.23
CA GLY A 20 5.77 -6.17 7.98
C GLY A 20 4.88 -6.84 6.94
N ASN A 21 4.83 -6.34 5.71
CA ASN A 21 4.05 -6.91 4.61
C ASN A 21 4.93 -7.80 3.73
N PRO A 22 4.64 -9.11 3.64
CA PRO A 22 5.45 -10.04 2.84
C PRO A 22 5.31 -9.77 1.34
N LEU A 23 6.42 -9.78 0.62
CA LEU A 23 6.51 -9.60 -0.82
C LEU A 23 7.39 -10.67 -1.44
N ALA A 24 6.91 -11.38 -2.45
CA ALA A 24 7.73 -12.20 -3.32
C ALA A 24 8.14 -11.38 -4.57
N ILE A 25 9.43 -11.35 -4.87
CA ILE A 25 9.99 -10.81 -6.11
C ILE A 25 10.52 -12.00 -6.91
N VAL A 26 9.84 -12.32 -8.00
CA VAL A 26 10.24 -13.35 -8.96
C VAL A 26 11.12 -12.70 -10.02
N HIS A 27 12.33 -13.21 -10.19
CA HIS A 27 13.30 -12.68 -11.15
C HIS A 27 13.05 -13.29 -12.52
N VAL A 28 12.73 -12.45 -13.50
CA VAL A 28 12.50 -12.85 -14.89
C VAL A 28 13.73 -12.48 -15.71
N PRO A 29 14.59 -13.45 -16.06
CA PRO A 29 15.76 -13.19 -16.91
C PRO A 29 15.34 -12.59 -18.25
N HIS A 30 16.18 -11.73 -18.84
CA HIS A 30 15.89 -11.11 -20.14
C HIS A 30 15.56 -12.13 -21.24
N SER A 31 16.19 -13.30 -21.21
CA SER A 31 15.94 -14.40 -22.16
C SER A 31 14.64 -15.18 -21.89
N ALA A 32 14.00 -14.98 -20.75
CA ALA A 32 12.79 -15.71 -20.37
C ALA A 32 11.53 -14.96 -20.80
N GLN A 33 10.59 -15.69 -21.39
CA GLN A 33 9.25 -15.19 -21.66
C GLN A 33 8.26 -15.92 -20.75
N LEU A 34 7.56 -15.16 -19.89
CA LEU A 34 6.48 -15.64 -19.07
C LEU A 34 5.15 -15.13 -19.64
N SER A 35 4.19 -16.03 -19.82
CA SER A 35 2.84 -15.61 -20.16
C SER A 35 2.15 -14.95 -18.93
N GLN A 36 1.12 -14.17 -19.19
CA GLN A 36 0.28 -13.61 -18.09
C GLN A 36 -0.34 -14.73 -17.24
N THR A 37 -0.68 -15.85 -17.85
CA THR A 37 -1.21 -17.02 -17.14
C THR A 37 -0.17 -17.61 -16.20
N ASP A 38 1.10 -17.77 -16.64
CA ASP A 38 2.17 -18.28 -15.77
C ASP A 38 2.40 -17.36 -14.58
N LYS A 39 2.46 -16.04 -14.80
CA LYS A 39 2.59 -15.04 -13.73
C LYS A 39 1.44 -15.13 -12.72
N GLN A 40 0.21 -15.24 -13.21
CA GLN A 40 -0.96 -15.36 -12.34
C GLN A 40 -0.94 -16.67 -11.51
N LEU A 41 -0.53 -17.79 -12.09
CA LEU A 41 -0.41 -19.07 -11.38
C LEU A 41 0.67 -19.00 -10.31
N ILE A 42 1.82 -18.42 -10.60
CA ILE A 42 2.92 -18.23 -9.65
C ILE A 42 2.47 -17.31 -8.49
N ALA A 43 1.79 -16.21 -8.79
CA ALA A 43 1.28 -15.30 -7.76
C ALA A 43 0.25 -16.00 -6.84
N ARG A 44 -0.60 -16.86 -7.39
CA ARG A 44 -1.55 -17.67 -6.60
C ARG A 44 -0.83 -18.70 -5.71
N GLU A 45 0.24 -19.32 -6.20
CA GLU A 45 1.02 -20.29 -5.44
C GLU A 45 1.73 -19.63 -4.25
N PHE A 46 2.29 -18.42 -4.43
CA PHE A 46 2.84 -17.64 -3.32
C PHE A 46 1.76 -17.24 -2.30
N ASN A 47 0.53 -17.03 -2.75
CA ASN A 47 -0.64 -16.69 -1.92
C ASN A 47 -0.36 -15.48 -0.99
N LEU A 48 0.36 -14.50 -1.49
CA LEU A 48 0.60 -13.21 -0.84
C LEU A 48 -0.39 -12.17 -1.38
N SER A 49 -0.55 -11.04 -0.67
CA SER A 49 -1.37 -9.93 -1.17
C SER A 49 -0.93 -9.51 -2.56
N GLU A 50 0.39 -9.38 -2.78
CA GLU A 50 0.98 -9.18 -4.10
C GLU A 50 2.29 -9.95 -4.28
N THR A 51 2.58 -10.27 -5.55
CA THR A 51 3.83 -10.84 -6.05
C THR A 51 4.34 -9.96 -7.19
N VAL A 52 5.63 -9.66 -7.19
CA VAL A 52 6.30 -8.88 -8.24
C VAL A 52 7.04 -9.81 -9.19
N PHE A 53 6.92 -9.55 -10.50
CA PHE A 53 7.80 -10.10 -11.52
C PHE A 53 8.76 -9.00 -11.96
N LEU A 54 10.02 -9.12 -11.57
CA LEU A 54 11.09 -8.17 -11.86
C LEU A 54 11.84 -8.63 -13.09
N HIS A 55 11.73 -7.85 -14.20
CA HIS A 55 12.40 -8.15 -15.45
C HIS A 55 13.85 -7.70 -15.39
N GLU A 56 14.77 -8.66 -15.42
CA GLU A 56 16.21 -8.38 -15.38
C GLU A 56 16.69 -7.81 -16.72
N HIS A 57 17.52 -6.77 -16.68
CA HIS A 57 18.15 -6.22 -17.87
C HIS A 57 19.26 -7.14 -18.39
N GLU A 58 19.46 -7.14 -19.71
CA GLU A 58 20.60 -7.84 -20.34
C GLU A 58 21.94 -7.27 -19.83
N ASN A 59 21.98 -5.96 -19.62
CA ASN A 59 23.12 -5.28 -19.03
C ASN A 59 22.77 -4.76 -17.63
N ALA A 60 23.10 -5.54 -16.62
CA ALA A 60 22.84 -5.19 -15.22
C ALA A 60 23.55 -3.89 -14.73
N ALA A 61 24.53 -3.39 -15.51
CA ALA A 61 25.25 -2.16 -15.18
C ALA A 61 24.56 -0.87 -15.68
N ASP A 62 23.48 -0.98 -16.46
CA ASP A 62 22.73 0.19 -16.93
C ASP A 62 21.75 0.68 -15.87
N ALA A 63 22.24 1.60 -15.03
CA ALA A 63 21.44 2.23 -13.99
C ALA A 63 20.43 3.29 -14.52
N THR A 64 20.47 3.61 -15.81
CA THR A 64 19.63 4.66 -16.41
C THR A 64 18.34 4.11 -17.01
N THR A 65 18.31 2.84 -17.40
CA THR A 65 17.13 2.21 -17.97
C THR A 65 16.14 1.79 -16.87
N PRO A 66 14.86 2.17 -16.97
CA PRO A 66 13.84 1.75 -16.00
C PRO A 66 13.70 0.24 -15.92
N VAL A 67 13.68 -0.29 -14.70
CA VAL A 67 13.46 -1.70 -14.42
C VAL A 67 11.96 -2.01 -14.51
N VAL A 68 11.56 -2.86 -15.43
CA VAL A 68 10.15 -3.25 -15.59
C VAL A 68 9.75 -4.19 -14.44
N ILE A 69 8.63 -3.89 -13.81
CA ILE A 69 7.99 -4.78 -12.84
C ILE A 69 6.51 -4.96 -13.18
N ASP A 70 6.03 -6.21 -13.07
CA ASP A 70 4.61 -6.51 -13.09
C ASP A 70 4.18 -6.88 -11.66
N ILE A 71 3.01 -6.39 -11.25
CA ILE A 71 2.49 -6.57 -9.89
C ILE A 71 1.21 -7.38 -9.97
N PHE A 72 1.19 -8.55 -9.34
CA PHE A 72 0.05 -9.45 -9.35
C PHE A 72 -0.50 -9.69 -7.96
N THR A 73 -1.81 -9.60 -7.80
CA THR A 73 -2.54 -10.21 -6.70
C THR A 73 -2.73 -11.70 -6.98
N THR A 74 -3.41 -12.41 -6.09
CA THR A 74 -3.79 -13.81 -6.34
C THR A 74 -4.84 -13.97 -7.46
N THR A 75 -5.44 -12.87 -7.96
CA THR A 75 -6.54 -12.91 -8.94
C THR A 75 -6.31 -12.08 -10.20
N GLU A 76 -5.50 -11.03 -10.13
CA GLU A 76 -5.33 -10.09 -11.24
C GLU A 76 -3.99 -9.34 -11.17
N GLU A 77 -3.62 -8.72 -12.28
CA GLU A 77 -2.48 -7.81 -12.37
C GLU A 77 -2.91 -6.37 -12.07
N LEU A 78 -2.18 -5.70 -11.17
CA LEU A 78 -2.39 -4.32 -10.79
C LEU A 78 -1.50 -3.36 -11.58
N PRO A 79 -1.99 -2.18 -11.95
CA PRO A 79 -1.16 -1.16 -12.58
C PRO A 79 -0.10 -0.57 -11.64
N PHE A 80 -0.39 -0.52 -10.34
CA PHE A 80 0.49 -0.01 -9.29
C PHE A 80 0.02 -0.52 -7.93
N ALA A 81 0.97 -0.77 -7.02
CA ALA A 81 0.71 -0.99 -5.60
C ALA A 81 1.90 -0.48 -4.76
N GLY A 82 1.61 0.15 -3.61
CA GLY A 82 2.62 0.85 -2.81
C GLY A 82 3.69 -0.08 -2.23
N HIS A 83 3.29 -1.12 -1.47
CA HIS A 83 4.27 -2.00 -0.81
C HIS A 83 5.14 -2.79 -1.79
N PRO A 84 4.64 -3.32 -2.95
CA PRO A 84 5.49 -3.97 -3.93
C PRO A 84 6.51 -3.02 -4.55
N THR A 85 6.13 -1.76 -4.79
CA THR A 85 7.03 -0.75 -5.35
C THR A 85 8.12 -0.34 -4.34
N VAL A 86 7.75 -0.15 -3.05
CA VAL A 86 8.73 0.09 -1.97
C VAL A 86 9.70 -1.10 -1.85
N GLY A 87 9.17 -2.34 -1.81
CA GLY A 87 9.97 -3.55 -1.68
C GLY A 87 10.93 -3.75 -2.87
N SER A 88 10.45 -3.56 -4.11
CA SER A 88 11.29 -3.69 -5.31
C SER A 88 12.36 -2.60 -5.38
N GLY A 89 12.01 -1.35 -5.07
CA GLY A 89 12.97 -0.26 -5.01
C GLY A 89 14.03 -0.48 -3.93
N PHE A 90 13.63 -0.93 -2.74
CA PHE A 90 14.56 -1.30 -1.67
C PHE A 90 15.49 -2.44 -2.13
N TYR A 91 14.94 -3.50 -2.72
CA TYR A 91 15.70 -4.63 -3.22
C TYR A 91 16.80 -4.18 -4.19
N LEU A 92 16.47 -3.35 -5.16
CA LEU A 92 17.41 -2.86 -6.17
C LEU A 92 18.44 -1.90 -5.55
N LEU A 93 18.01 -0.89 -4.80
CA LEU A 93 18.91 0.11 -4.23
C LEU A 93 19.82 -0.46 -3.13
N SER A 94 19.38 -1.46 -2.36
CA SER A 94 20.24 -2.11 -1.36
C SER A 94 21.42 -2.86 -1.97
N ARG A 95 21.32 -3.25 -3.24
CA ARG A 95 22.35 -3.97 -4.03
C ARG A 95 23.13 -3.07 -4.98
N ALA A 96 22.62 -1.86 -5.20
CA ALA A 96 23.27 -0.87 -6.05
C ALA A 96 24.45 -0.22 -5.34
N PRO A 97 25.44 0.30 -6.09
CA PRO A 97 26.53 1.08 -5.52
C PRO A 97 25.99 2.26 -4.67
N PRO A 98 26.68 2.65 -3.59
CA PRO A 98 26.23 3.74 -2.71
C PRO A 98 25.97 5.07 -3.44
N GLN A 99 26.67 5.31 -4.55
CA GLN A 99 26.54 6.52 -5.38
C GLN A 99 25.22 6.53 -6.17
N GLN A 100 24.60 5.37 -6.43
CA GLN A 100 23.31 5.28 -7.08
C GLN A 100 22.21 5.67 -6.10
N ALA A 101 21.74 6.91 -6.21
CA ALA A 101 20.75 7.45 -5.30
C ALA A 101 19.31 7.05 -5.68
N THR A 102 19.07 6.72 -6.95
CA THR A 102 17.74 6.48 -7.50
C THR A 102 17.69 5.24 -8.40
N VAL A 103 16.50 4.65 -8.51
CA VAL A 103 16.14 3.67 -9.53
C VAL A 103 14.74 4.00 -10.05
N THR A 104 14.51 3.82 -11.32
CA THR A 104 13.17 3.99 -11.90
C THR A 104 12.55 2.60 -12.11
N LEU A 105 11.37 2.39 -11.50
CA LEU A 105 10.56 1.20 -11.74
C LEU A 105 9.51 1.53 -12.79
N ARG A 106 9.43 0.72 -13.84
CA ARG A 106 8.39 0.84 -14.86
C ARG A 106 7.26 -0.12 -14.55
N THR A 107 6.10 0.44 -14.26
CA THR A 107 4.84 -0.28 -13.99
C THR A 107 3.82 0.02 -15.08
N LYS A 108 2.65 -0.63 -15.06
CA LYS A 108 1.53 -0.26 -15.94
C LYS A 108 1.00 1.16 -15.70
N ALA A 109 1.20 1.73 -14.51
CA ALA A 109 0.85 3.12 -14.22
C ALA A 109 1.90 4.14 -14.70
N GLY A 110 3.01 3.67 -15.28
CA GLY A 110 4.11 4.49 -15.77
C GLY A 110 5.40 4.31 -14.97
N ASP A 111 6.33 5.22 -15.18
CA ASP A 111 7.64 5.22 -14.55
C ASP A 111 7.56 5.83 -13.14
N ILE A 112 7.99 5.06 -12.14
CA ILE A 112 7.97 5.43 -10.73
C ILE A 112 9.42 5.58 -10.25
N PRO A 113 9.92 6.79 -10.07
CA PRO A 113 11.21 7.02 -9.45
C PRO A 113 11.19 6.60 -7.97
N VAL A 114 12.16 5.80 -7.58
CA VAL A 114 12.41 5.43 -6.19
C VAL A 114 13.80 5.92 -5.82
N GLU A 115 13.89 6.67 -4.74
CA GLU A 115 15.14 7.24 -4.23
C GLU A 115 15.48 6.64 -2.87
N ARG A 116 16.77 6.74 -2.48
CA ARG A 116 17.16 6.42 -1.12
C ARG A 116 16.47 7.39 -0.16
N GLY A 117 15.76 6.86 0.81
CA GLY A 117 15.06 7.61 1.85
C GLY A 117 15.94 7.87 3.07
N THR A 118 15.29 8.18 4.18
CA THR A 118 15.97 8.35 5.47
C THR A 118 16.56 7.01 5.98
N GLY A 119 17.78 7.03 6.46
CA GLY A 119 18.48 5.83 6.93
C GLY A 119 18.71 4.81 5.81
N THR A 120 18.26 3.58 6.00
CA THR A 120 18.39 2.50 5.00
C THR A 120 17.14 2.35 4.13
N GLY A 121 16.13 3.21 4.33
CA GLY A 121 14.85 3.11 3.62
C GLY A 121 14.90 3.66 2.21
N VAL A 122 13.76 3.53 1.55
CA VAL A 122 13.50 4.13 0.23
C VAL A 122 12.28 5.03 0.29
N ARG A 123 12.24 5.97 -0.64
CA ARG A 123 11.14 6.90 -0.84
C ARG A 123 10.70 6.86 -2.28
N LEU A 124 9.40 6.83 -2.50
CA LEU A 124 8.81 6.94 -3.81
C LEU A 124 7.73 8.01 -3.83
N ARG A 125 7.56 8.67 -4.97
CA ARG A 125 6.42 9.53 -5.23
C ARG A 125 5.25 8.67 -5.67
N VAL A 126 4.13 8.74 -4.92
CA VAL A 126 2.92 8.00 -5.24
C VAL A 126 2.21 8.68 -6.42
N PRO A 127 1.82 7.95 -7.48
CA PRO A 127 0.91 8.48 -8.47
C PRO A 127 -0.40 8.90 -7.80
N ILE A 128 -0.80 10.17 -7.97
CA ILE A 128 -2.00 10.72 -7.34
C ILE A 128 -2.94 11.35 -8.36
N ASP A 129 -4.22 11.13 -8.16
CA ASP A 129 -5.34 11.93 -8.67
C ASP A 129 -6.30 12.06 -7.47
N TYR A 130 -5.85 12.86 -6.46
CA TYR A 130 -6.42 12.83 -5.12
C TYR A 130 -7.79 13.50 -5.06
N LYS A 131 -8.76 12.82 -4.41
CA LYS A 131 -10.10 13.38 -4.21
C LYS A 131 -10.67 13.04 -2.84
N VAL A 132 -11.18 14.06 -2.16
CA VAL A 132 -12.06 13.92 -1.01
C VAL A 132 -13.50 13.85 -1.51
N HIS A 133 -14.22 12.84 -1.06
CA HIS A 133 -15.65 12.66 -1.35
C HIS A 133 -16.50 13.18 -0.18
N PRO A 134 -17.82 13.32 -0.35
CA PRO A 134 -18.73 13.51 0.78
C PRO A 134 -18.54 12.39 1.80
N SER A 135 -18.67 12.74 3.10
CA SER A 135 -18.68 11.73 4.15
C SER A 135 -19.87 10.79 4.00
N LEU A 136 -19.67 9.50 4.28
CA LEU A 136 -20.64 8.45 4.02
C LEU A 136 -21.12 7.80 5.31
N THR A 137 -22.44 7.66 5.46
CA THR A 137 -23.04 6.81 6.49
C THR A 137 -23.31 5.44 5.86
N ILE A 138 -22.53 4.44 6.26
CA ILE A 138 -22.66 3.05 5.79
C ILE A 138 -22.94 2.20 7.03
N PRO A 139 -24.21 1.87 7.31
CA PRO A 139 -24.58 1.20 8.56
C PRO A 139 -23.81 -0.10 8.81
N SER A 140 -23.53 -0.90 7.75
CA SER A 140 -22.80 -2.17 7.87
C SER A 140 -21.40 -2.01 8.46
N VAL A 141 -20.74 -0.86 8.26
CA VAL A 141 -19.40 -0.59 8.80
C VAL A 141 -19.39 -0.65 10.34
N LYS A 142 -20.49 -0.24 11.00
CA LYS A 142 -20.62 -0.24 12.46
C LYS A 142 -21.41 -1.45 12.95
N THR A 143 -22.51 -1.81 12.29
CA THR A 143 -23.38 -2.92 12.74
C THR A 143 -22.69 -4.30 12.61
N GLN A 144 -21.68 -4.43 11.76
CA GLN A 144 -20.86 -5.64 11.65
C GLN A 144 -19.73 -5.71 12.69
N GLN A 145 -19.65 -4.74 13.60
CA GLN A 145 -18.66 -4.66 14.67
C GLN A 145 -19.38 -4.62 16.04
N PRO A 146 -20.10 -5.70 16.43
CA PRO A 146 -20.95 -5.68 17.63
C PRO A 146 -20.16 -5.56 18.95
N GLN A 147 -18.84 -5.72 18.91
CA GLN A 147 -17.93 -5.51 20.03
C GLN A 147 -17.55 -4.03 20.25
N LEU A 148 -17.99 -3.11 19.38
CA LEU A 148 -17.80 -1.67 19.49
C LEU A 148 -19.14 -0.97 19.73
N ALA A 149 -19.12 0.09 20.53
CA ALA A 149 -20.24 1.01 20.75
C ALA A 149 -20.03 2.30 19.96
N ASP A 150 -21.07 3.11 19.80
CA ASP A 150 -20.96 4.42 19.12
C ASP A 150 -19.89 5.32 19.77
N ALA A 151 -19.67 5.21 21.07
CA ALA A 151 -18.65 5.96 21.79
C ALA A 151 -17.20 5.57 21.45
N ASP A 152 -17.00 4.40 20.84
CA ASP A 152 -15.69 3.96 20.35
C ASP A 152 -15.29 4.64 19.02
N TYR A 153 -16.25 5.26 18.31
CA TYR A 153 -16.03 6.00 17.08
C TYR A 153 -15.95 7.50 17.35
N VAL A 154 -14.98 8.19 16.75
CA VAL A 154 -14.86 9.66 16.89
C VAL A 154 -16.11 10.36 16.34
N ASN A 155 -16.71 9.84 15.26
CA ASN A 155 -17.94 10.37 14.67
C ASN A 155 -19.22 9.73 15.25
N GLY A 156 -19.13 8.92 16.31
CA GLY A 156 -20.26 8.22 16.90
C GLY A 156 -21.04 7.40 15.85
N ALA A 157 -22.36 7.55 15.78
CA ALA A 157 -23.21 6.96 14.75
C ALA A 157 -23.15 7.70 13.39
N GLY A 158 -22.39 8.80 13.29
CA GLY A 158 -22.34 9.68 12.13
C GLY A 158 -21.60 9.13 10.92
N ALA A 159 -21.47 9.97 9.90
CA ALA A 159 -20.82 9.66 8.63
C ALA A 159 -19.29 9.65 8.79
N GLU A 160 -18.62 8.73 8.08
CA GLU A 160 -17.18 8.64 8.03
C GLU A 160 -16.62 9.34 6.78
N PRO A 161 -15.45 9.99 6.89
CA PRO A 161 -14.77 10.56 5.74
C PRO A 161 -14.47 9.51 4.67
N CYS A 162 -14.53 9.94 3.40
CA CYS A 162 -14.24 9.09 2.26
C CYS A 162 -13.29 9.82 1.30
N ALA A 163 -12.22 9.16 0.89
CA ALA A 163 -11.26 9.75 -0.04
C ALA A 163 -10.64 8.69 -0.95
N SER A 164 -10.18 9.13 -2.12
CA SER A 164 -9.47 8.31 -3.11
C SER A 164 -8.09 8.87 -3.39
N ILE A 165 -7.08 8.00 -3.44
CA ILE A 165 -5.73 8.38 -3.85
C ILE A 165 -5.63 8.56 -5.37
N VAL A 166 -6.31 7.67 -6.10
CA VAL A 166 -6.52 7.69 -7.56
C VAL A 166 -7.91 7.15 -7.88
N LYS A 167 -8.38 7.35 -9.09
CA LYS A 167 -9.62 6.72 -9.58
C LYS A 167 -9.54 5.20 -9.43
N GLY A 168 -10.58 4.60 -8.87
CA GLY A 168 -10.65 3.16 -8.67
C GLY A 168 -9.99 2.66 -7.38
N MET A 169 -9.53 3.57 -6.49
CA MET A 169 -8.94 3.20 -5.20
C MET A 169 -9.41 4.16 -4.10
N THR A 170 -10.48 3.77 -3.43
CA THR A 170 -11.21 4.58 -2.45
C THR A 170 -11.13 3.96 -1.06
N PHE A 171 -11.02 4.80 -0.04
CA PHE A 171 -11.02 4.36 1.35
C PHE A 171 -12.03 5.15 2.19
N LEU A 172 -12.79 4.40 2.99
CA LEU A 172 -13.57 4.95 4.09
C LEU A 172 -12.64 5.06 5.31
N LEU A 173 -12.47 6.26 5.83
CA LEU A 173 -11.53 6.59 6.90
C LEU A 173 -12.25 6.59 8.23
N VAL A 174 -12.15 5.50 8.99
CA VAL A 174 -12.90 5.29 10.23
C VAL A 174 -12.04 5.68 11.43
N ALA A 175 -12.32 6.84 12.02
CA ALA A 175 -11.59 7.33 13.19
C ALA A 175 -12.14 6.71 14.48
N LEU A 176 -11.27 6.08 15.29
CA LEU A 176 -11.60 5.49 16.58
C LEU A 176 -11.01 6.29 17.74
N THR A 177 -11.62 6.17 18.90
CA THR A 177 -11.26 6.95 20.09
C THR A 177 -10.08 6.38 20.86
N SER A 178 -9.70 5.12 20.65
CA SER A 178 -8.61 4.47 21.38
C SER A 178 -7.99 3.30 20.59
N GLU A 179 -6.73 2.96 20.94
CA GLU A 179 -6.08 1.76 20.42
C GLU A 179 -6.80 0.48 20.86
N ASP A 180 -7.45 0.46 22.01
CA ASP A 180 -8.28 -0.66 22.46
C ASP A 180 -9.50 -0.85 21.53
N ALA A 181 -10.18 0.22 21.15
CA ALA A 181 -11.27 0.17 20.17
C ALA A 181 -10.76 -0.34 18.81
N LEU A 182 -9.60 0.15 18.36
CA LEU A 182 -8.96 -0.32 17.12
C LEU A 182 -8.61 -1.81 17.18
N ALA A 183 -8.07 -2.28 18.31
CA ALA A 183 -7.70 -3.69 18.50
C ALA A 183 -8.91 -4.64 18.51
N ARG A 184 -10.08 -4.15 18.98
CA ARG A 184 -11.33 -4.93 19.02
C ARG A 184 -11.99 -5.12 17.65
N LEU A 185 -11.64 -4.32 16.62
CA LEU A 185 -12.17 -4.52 15.27
C LEU A 185 -11.89 -5.94 14.78
N GLN A 186 -12.85 -6.51 14.08
CA GLN A 186 -12.73 -7.80 13.39
C GLN A 186 -12.81 -7.60 11.88
N PRO A 187 -12.23 -8.50 11.07
CA PRO A 187 -12.46 -8.50 9.64
C PRO A 187 -13.96 -8.52 9.32
N TYR A 188 -14.35 -7.84 8.26
CA TYR A 188 -15.75 -7.74 7.85
C TYR A 188 -16.17 -8.99 7.07
N PRO A 189 -17.39 -9.51 7.26
CA PRO A 189 -17.84 -10.72 6.55
C PRO A 189 -17.97 -10.50 5.04
N THR A 190 -18.11 -9.25 4.60
CA THR A 190 -18.24 -8.86 3.19
C THR A 190 -17.39 -7.64 2.89
N ARG A 191 -17.01 -7.46 1.63
CA ARG A 191 -16.37 -6.23 1.16
C ARG A 191 -17.26 -5.02 1.39
N LEU A 192 -16.62 -3.87 1.58
CA LEU A 192 -17.32 -2.59 1.70
C LEU A 192 -18.15 -2.35 0.41
N ALA A 193 -19.46 -2.22 0.58
CA ALA A 193 -20.37 -1.81 -0.47
C ALA A 193 -20.84 -0.37 -0.19
N ILE A 194 -20.48 0.56 -1.06
CA ILE A 194 -20.97 1.94 -1.00
C ILE A 194 -22.31 1.97 -1.73
N PRO A 195 -23.43 2.28 -1.03
CA PRO A 195 -24.73 2.41 -1.68
C PRO A 195 -24.68 3.46 -2.80
N ASP A 196 -25.27 3.14 -3.97
CA ASP A 196 -25.26 4.01 -5.14
C ASP A 196 -23.88 4.56 -5.49
N GLN A 197 -22.85 3.70 -5.40
CA GLN A 197 -21.44 4.08 -5.55
C GLN A 197 -21.19 4.98 -6.77
N ALA A 198 -21.82 4.67 -7.92
CA ALA A 198 -21.70 5.48 -9.11
C ALA A 198 -22.30 6.88 -8.96
N ALA A 199 -23.41 7.04 -8.24
CA ALA A 199 -24.02 8.34 -7.98
C ALA A 199 -23.22 9.14 -6.94
N VAL A 200 -22.74 8.47 -5.88
CA VAL A 200 -22.00 9.11 -4.76
C VAL A 200 -20.59 9.51 -5.17
N LEU A 201 -19.87 8.63 -5.86
CA LEU A 201 -18.47 8.83 -6.24
C LEU A 201 -18.29 9.29 -7.69
N GLY A 202 -19.35 9.24 -8.52
CA GLY A 202 -19.30 9.59 -9.93
C GLY A 202 -18.30 8.72 -10.69
N ALA A 203 -17.45 9.35 -11.52
CA ALA A 203 -16.40 8.67 -12.27
C ALA A 203 -15.33 7.97 -11.38
N TRP A 204 -15.36 8.19 -10.07
CA TRP A 204 -14.49 7.55 -9.06
C TRP A 204 -15.13 6.28 -8.46
N GLY A 205 -16.40 6.03 -8.75
CA GLY A 205 -17.18 4.91 -8.23
C GLY A 205 -16.92 3.57 -8.92
N VAL A 206 -15.77 3.39 -9.55
CA VAL A 206 -15.31 2.13 -10.14
C VAL A 206 -14.13 1.60 -9.34
N GLY A 207 -13.95 0.27 -9.30
CA GLY A 207 -12.81 -0.37 -8.65
C GLY A 207 -12.99 -0.60 -7.15
N PHE A 208 -11.87 -0.55 -6.44
CA PHE A 208 -11.75 -0.96 -5.05
C PHE A 208 -12.25 0.09 -4.06
N ALA A 209 -12.97 -0.38 -3.02
CA ALA A 209 -13.29 0.41 -1.84
C ALA A 209 -12.93 -0.39 -0.58
N GLY A 210 -12.06 0.16 0.27
CA GLY A 210 -11.64 -0.46 1.52
C GLY A 210 -11.98 0.36 2.75
N ILE A 211 -11.89 -0.27 3.92
CA ILE A 211 -12.04 0.38 5.22
C ILE A 211 -10.65 0.58 5.81
N TYR A 212 -10.31 1.82 6.14
CA TYR A 212 -9.08 2.17 6.82
C TYR A 212 -9.40 2.79 8.18
N ALA A 213 -9.33 1.98 9.22
CA ALA A 213 -9.58 2.40 10.59
C ALA A 213 -8.29 2.95 11.20
N PHE A 214 -8.41 4.04 11.98
CA PHE A 214 -7.24 4.69 12.56
C PHE A 214 -7.50 5.33 13.91
N VAL A 215 -6.42 5.48 14.68
CA VAL A 215 -6.32 6.26 15.92
C VAL A 215 -5.10 7.16 15.83
N GLU A 216 -5.24 8.44 16.09
CA GLU A 216 -4.12 9.35 16.29
C GLU A 216 -3.69 9.32 17.75
N ARG A 217 -2.47 8.87 18.02
CA ARG A 217 -1.90 8.78 19.34
C ARG A 217 -1.43 10.17 19.84
N ALA A 218 -1.23 10.29 21.13
CA ALA A 218 -0.72 11.52 21.75
C ALA A 218 0.70 11.92 21.26
N ASP A 219 1.49 10.94 20.80
CA ASP A 219 2.82 11.16 20.20
C ASP A 219 2.77 11.51 18.71
N GLY A 220 1.56 11.61 18.12
CA GLY A 220 1.33 11.91 16.71
C GLY A 220 1.45 10.72 15.77
N VAL A 221 1.78 9.52 16.28
CA VAL A 221 1.80 8.30 15.48
C VAL A 221 0.37 7.83 15.22
N LEU A 222 0.07 7.46 13.99
CA LEU A 222 -1.20 6.89 13.59
C LEU A 222 -1.16 5.37 13.72
N ARG A 223 -1.99 4.79 14.60
CA ARG A 223 -2.26 3.36 14.62
C ARG A 223 -3.38 3.08 13.65
N VAL A 224 -3.19 2.11 12.77
CA VAL A 224 -4.11 1.89 11.65
C VAL A 224 -4.33 0.40 11.38
N ARG A 225 -5.51 0.08 10.84
CA ARG A 225 -5.86 -1.25 10.31
C ARG A 225 -6.62 -1.10 9.00
N MET A 226 -6.36 -1.97 8.03
CA MET A 226 -7.01 -1.96 6.73
C MET A 226 -7.76 -3.25 6.48
N PHE A 227 -9.01 -3.14 6.04
CA PHE A 227 -9.88 -4.27 5.76
C PHE A 227 -10.46 -4.21 4.35
N ASP A 228 -10.40 -5.35 3.65
CA ASP A 228 -11.14 -5.66 2.42
C ASP A 228 -11.98 -6.93 2.65
N GLY A 229 -13.14 -6.76 3.23
CA GLY A 229 -13.97 -7.87 3.67
C GLY A 229 -13.24 -8.70 4.73
N THR A 230 -13.12 -10.00 4.50
CA THR A 230 -12.44 -10.94 5.41
C THR A 230 -10.93 -10.83 5.43
N MET A 231 -10.35 -10.09 4.47
CA MET A 231 -8.91 -9.85 4.43
C MET A 231 -8.56 -8.62 5.28
N GLU A 232 -7.55 -8.77 6.13
CA GLU A 232 -6.82 -7.66 6.75
C GLU A 232 -5.43 -7.61 6.12
N ASP A 233 -5.00 -6.41 5.68
CA ASP A 233 -3.68 -6.22 5.09
C ASP A 233 -2.69 -5.67 6.13
N PRO A 234 -1.49 -6.25 6.27
CA PRO A 234 -0.52 -5.82 7.30
C PRO A 234 0.13 -4.46 7.01
N ALA A 235 0.14 -3.97 5.77
CA ALA A 235 0.66 -2.64 5.45
C ALA A 235 0.18 -2.17 4.07
N THR A 236 -0.65 -1.13 4.06
CA THR A 236 -1.33 -0.63 2.86
C THR A 236 -0.85 0.78 2.51
N GLY A 237 0.12 0.89 1.62
CA GLY A 237 0.70 2.18 1.23
C GLY A 237 -0.31 3.15 0.61
N SER A 238 -1.26 2.66 -0.20
CA SER A 238 -2.32 3.47 -0.81
C SER A 238 -3.29 4.04 0.24
N ALA A 239 -3.72 3.22 1.21
CA ALA A 239 -4.58 3.67 2.30
C ALA A 239 -3.87 4.68 3.22
N ALA A 240 -2.60 4.40 3.56
CA ALA A 240 -1.76 5.31 4.34
C ALA A 240 -1.60 6.67 3.63
N SER A 241 -1.34 6.66 2.32
CA SER A 241 -1.25 7.86 1.49
C SER A 241 -2.59 8.61 1.40
N THR A 242 -3.71 7.88 1.34
CA THR A 242 -5.06 8.47 1.35
C THR A 242 -5.35 9.15 2.68
N LEU A 243 -5.08 8.50 3.81
CA LEU A 243 -5.27 9.08 5.15
C LEU A 243 -4.33 10.27 5.36
N GLY A 244 -3.05 10.15 4.99
CA GLY A 244 -2.09 11.24 5.08
C GLY A 244 -2.53 12.47 4.27
N GLY A 245 -3.01 12.28 3.04
CA GLY A 245 -3.56 13.34 2.21
C GLY A 245 -4.79 14.02 2.84
N TRP A 246 -5.73 13.23 3.38
CA TRP A 246 -6.91 13.77 4.05
C TRP A 246 -6.55 14.57 5.30
N LEU A 247 -5.62 14.08 6.13
CA LEU A 247 -5.16 14.79 7.31
C LEU A 247 -4.38 16.06 6.95
N ALA A 248 -3.52 16.01 5.92
CA ALA A 248 -2.74 17.16 5.47
C ALA A 248 -3.63 18.31 4.97
N LEU A 249 -4.67 18.00 4.19
CA LEU A 249 -5.64 19.00 3.73
C LEU A 249 -6.34 19.70 4.89
N ARG A 250 -6.60 19.01 6.01
CA ARG A 250 -7.20 19.59 7.22
C ARG A 250 -6.23 20.44 8.02
N ARG A 251 -4.92 20.17 7.92
CA ARG A 251 -3.85 20.97 8.56
C ARG A 251 -3.50 22.22 7.76
N GLY A 252 -3.88 22.27 6.46
CA GLY A 252 -3.66 23.43 5.57
C GLY A 252 -2.36 23.37 4.80
N PRO A 253 -1.97 24.47 4.11
CA PRO A 253 -0.78 24.55 3.29
C PRO A 253 0.51 24.25 4.05
N GLY A 254 1.45 23.56 3.37
CA GLY A 254 2.74 23.19 3.94
C GLY A 254 3.09 21.73 3.72
N ARG A 255 4.24 21.34 4.27
CA ARG A 255 4.73 19.96 4.24
C ARG A 255 4.36 19.25 5.54
N HIS A 256 3.66 18.12 5.41
CA HIS A 256 3.19 17.33 6.54
C HIS A 256 3.79 15.93 6.48
N THR A 257 4.24 15.44 7.62
CA THR A 257 4.77 14.08 7.76
C THR A 257 3.89 13.30 8.73
N PHE A 258 3.57 12.06 8.35
CA PHE A 258 2.79 11.12 9.14
C PHE A 258 3.56 9.82 9.27
N ASP A 259 3.73 9.36 10.50
CA ASP A 259 4.25 8.04 10.83
C ASP A 259 3.08 7.13 11.20
N LEU A 260 2.93 6.02 10.48
CA LEU A 260 1.83 5.07 10.67
C LEU A 260 2.37 3.72 11.12
N VAL A 261 1.63 3.06 12.00
CA VAL A 261 1.89 1.69 12.46
C VAL A 261 0.66 0.84 12.17
N GLN A 262 0.81 -0.17 11.30
CA GLN A 262 -0.22 -1.10 10.84
C GLN A 262 0.15 -2.55 11.17
N GLY A 263 -0.82 -3.47 11.14
CA GLY A 263 -0.59 -4.92 11.20
C GLY A 263 -0.20 -5.46 12.58
N VAL A 264 -0.35 -4.68 13.66
CA VAL A 264 0.04 -5.10 15.01
C VAL A 264 -0.82 -6.26 15.49
N GLU A 265 -2.11 -6.18 15.29
CA GLU A 265 -3.09 -7.19 15.68
C GLU A 265 -2.93 -8.51 14.90
N MET A 266 -2.30 -8.42 13.73
CA MET A 266 -1.94 -9.58 12.90
C MET A 266 -0.59 -10.19 13.30
N GLY A 267 0.16 -9.60 14.26
CA GLY A 267 1.55 -9.97 14.55
C GLY A 267 2.53 -9.59 13.42
N ARG A 268 2.11 -8.73 12.50
CA ARG A 268 2.87 -8.28 11.32
C ARG A 268 3.13 -6.77 11.36
N ARG A 269 3.60 -6.27 12.51
CA ARG A 269 3.85 -4.83 12.73
C ARG A 269 4.65 -4.21 11.58
N SER A 270 4.07 -3.20 10.96
CA SER A 270 4.60 -2.44 9.83
C SER A 270 4.74 -0.97 10.19
N GLN A 271 5.77 -0.30 9.65
CA GLN A 271 6.03 1.12 9.84
C GLN A 271 6.03 1.82 8.47
N ILE A 272 5.06 2.66 8.26
CA ILE A 272 4.87 3.39 7.00
C ILE A 272 5.06 4.87 7.31
N ARG A 273 5.84 5.58 6.48
CA ARG A 273 5.89 7.04 6.52
C ARG A 273 5.30 7.63 5.26
N VAL A 274 4.43 8.64 5.44
CA VAL A 274 3.83 9.40 4.37
C VAL A 274 4.20 10.87 4.53
N VAL A 275 4.68 11.47 3.45
CA VAL A 275 4.98 12.91 3.39
C VAL A 275 4.08 13.54 2.35
N VAL A 276 3.33 14.57 2.73
CA VAL A 276 2.37 15.26 1.87
C VAL A 276 2.74 16.73 1.77
N ASP A 277 2.85 17.23 0.55
CA ASP A 277 3.03 18.65 0.28
C ASP A 277 1.70 19.26 -0.18
N VAL A 278 1.14 20.21 0.60
CA VAL A 278 -0.08 20.96 0.28
C VAL A 278 0.30 22.38 -0.17
N GLY A 279 -0.11 22.76 -1.36
CA GLY A 279 0.15 24.09 -1.93
C GLY A 279 -0.61 25.21 -1.21
N ALA A 280 -0.22 26.45 -1.43
CA ALA A 280 -0.88 27.62 -0.87
C ALA A 280 -2.37 27.77 -1.29
N ASP A 281 -2.75 27.15 -2.39
CA ASP A 281 -4.12 27.05 -2.88
C ASP A 281 -4.94 25.92 -2.20
N GLY A 282 -4.33 25.22 -1.25
CA GLY A 282 -4.99 24.11 -0.54
C GLY A 282 -5.03 22.77 -1.33
N ALA A 283 -4.36 22.68 -2.49
CA ALA A 283 -4.31 21.45 -3.26
C ALA A 283 -3.09 20.59 -2.90
N ILE A 284 -3.23 19.27 -2.88
CA ILE A 284 -2.10 18.34 -2.73
C ILE A 284 -1.23 18.45 -4.00
N ARG A 285 0.06 18.70 -3.80
CA ARG A 285 1.08 18.78 -4.86
C ARG A 285 1.83 17.47 -5.03
N ASP A 286 2.11 16.82 -3.91
CA ASP A 286 2.91 15.61 -3.86
C ASP A 286 2.52 14.76 -2.67
N ILE A 287 2.58 13.43 -2.85
CA ILE A 287 2.54 12.45 -1.76
C ILE A 287 3.71 11.51 -1.97
N ALA A 288 4.58 11.44 -0.98
CA ALA A 288 5.67 10.48 -0.95
C ALA A 288 5.42 9.40 0.10
N LEU A 289 5.71 8.16 -0.28
CA LEU A 289 5.63 6.98 0.58
C LEU A 289 7.05 6.52 0.88
N GLU A 290 7.37 6.35 2.17
CA GLU A 290 8.69 5.91 2.62
C GLU A 290 8.58 4.62 3.43
N GLY A 291 9.56 3.75 3.26
CA GLY A 291 9.65 2.51 4.01
C GLY A 291 11.00 1.82 3.88
N VAL A 292 11.21 0.86 4.74
CA VAL A 292 12.35 -0.06 4.71
C VAL A 292 11.84 -1.46 4.37
N ALA A 293 12.74 -2.37 4.00
CA ALA A 293 12.40 -3.78 3.88
C ALA A 293 13.57 -4.65 4.36
N VAL A 294 13.29 -5.90 4.65
CA VAL A 294 14.29 -6.90 5.01
C VAL A 294 14.07 -8.18 4.21
N GLN A 295 15.16 -8.73 3.66
CA GLN A 295 15.09 -10.03 2.97
C GLN A 295 14.96 -11.15 4.02
N VAL A 296 14.03 -12.06 3.80
CA VAL A 296 13.74 -13.17 4.72
C VAL A 296 13.97 -14.55 4.12
N MET A 297 13.83 -14.69 2.79
CA MET A 297 14.17 -15.94 2.11
C MET A 297 14.45 -15.72 0.63
N GLU A 298 15.05 -16.74 0.01
CA GLU A 298 15.25 -16.84 -1.43
C GLU A 298 15.09 -18.30 -1.85
N GLY A 299 14.82 -18.53 -3.13
CA GLY A 299 14.63 -19.85 -3.66
C GLY A 299 14.39 -19.85 -5.15
N VAL A 300 13.81 -20.97 -5.63
CA VAL A 300 13.52 -21.20 -7.05
C VAL A 300 12.07 -21.65 -7.19
N VAL A 301 11.40 -21.13 -8.22
CA VAL A 301 10.07 -21.58 -8.68
C VAL A 301 10.30 -22.39 -9.95
N ASP A 302 9.79 -23.60 -9.99
CA ASP A 302 9.81 -24.50 -11.16
C ASP A 302 8.51 -24.32 -11.97
N ILE A 303 8.64 -24.07 -13.28
CA ILE A 303 7.52 -23.84 -14.22
C ILE A 303 7.68 -24.63 -15.51
#